data_5a7d7357995e86144060ac06b88c5013
#
_entry.id   5a7d7357995e86144060ac06b88c5013
#
_cell.length_a   1.000
_cell.length_b   1.000
_cell.length_c   1.000
_cell.angle_alpha   90.00
_cell.angle_beta   90.00
_cell.angle_gamma   90.00
#
_symmetry.space_group_name_H-M   'P 1'
#
loop_
_entity.id
_entity.type
_entity.pdbx_description
1 polymer ?
#
loop_
_entity_poly.entity_id
_entity_poly.type
_entity_poly.pdbx_seq_one_letter_code
_entity_poly.pdbx_strand_id
1 'polypeptide(L)'
;MIAALHAAGIGVIMDVVYNHMYRYENVLNNTVPDYFFRQNEDGSLSNGSGCGNEFASERPMARKYMIDSLLYWAQEYHIDGFRFDLMGLYDVDTMNAARAALDALPGGRDILMYGEPWQGGGSQLHRYEANKANLAMLNERIGIFCDDTRDAIKGGCFNAREPGYAEGKPGSFWAVSYTHLTL
;
A
#
# COMPACT_ATOMS: atom_id res chain seq x y z
N MET A 1 -22.21 9.64 4.28
CA MET A 1 -21.25 9.32 5.34
C MET A 1 -20.05 10.27 5.30
N ILE A 2 -19.26 10.38 4.22
CA ILE A 2 -18.07 11.25 4.12
C ILE A 2 -18.41 12.70 4.47
N ALA A 3 -19.41 13.32 3.83
CA ALA A 3 -19.83 14.70 4.12
C ALA A 3 -20.21 14.93 5.60
N ALA A 4 -20.77 13.93 6.28
CA ALA A 4 -21.10 14.05 7.71
C ALA A 4 -19.86 14.00 8.60
N LEU A 5 -18.83 13.21 8.22
CA LEU A 5 -17.54 13.16 8.90
C LEU A 5 -16.79 14.49 8.73
N HIS A 6 -16.76 15.04 7.51
CA HIS A 6 -16.16 16.34 7.23
C HIS A 6 -16.85 17.46 8.01
N ALA A 7 -18.18 17.45 8.09
CA ALA A 7 -18.92 18.43 8.90
C ALA A 7 -18.56 18.36 10.38
N ALA A 8 -18.09 17.22 10.86
CA ALA A 8 -17.59 17.02 12.23
C ALA A 8 -16.06 17.27 12.35
N GLY A 9 -15.38 17.74 11.30
CA GLY A 9 -13.94 17.97 11.30
C GLY A 9 -13.09 16.69 11.26
N ILE A 10 -13.66 15.58 10.78
CA ILE A 10 -12.99 14.27 10.71
C ILE A 10 -12.62 13.98 9.25
N GLY A 11 -11.32 13.81 8.98
CA GLY A 11 -10.81 13.35 7.68
C GLY A 11 -11.14 11.88 7.43
N VAL A 12 -11.27 11.50 6.15
CA VAL A 12 -11.63 10.15 5.72
C VAL A 12 -10.51 9.54 4.90
N ILE A 13 -9.96 8.44 5.37
CA ILE A 13 -8.95 7.65 4.65
C ILE A 13 -9.61 6.40 4.08
N MET A 14 -9.42 6.16 2.80
CA MET A 14 -9.89 4.96 2.13
C MET A 14 -8.81 3.89 2.16
N ASP A 15 -9.15 2.71 2.66
CA ASP A 15 -8.32 1.52 2.57
C ASP A 15 -8.54 0.87 1.20
N VAL A 16 -7.51 0.90 0.35
CA VAL A 16 -7.60 0.45 -1.04
C VAL A 16 -6.88 -0.87 -1.25
N VAL A 17 -7.56 -1.80 -1.89
CA VAL A 17 -7.07 -3.13 -2.18
C VAL A 17 -7.03 -3.32 -3.70
N TYR A 18 -5.97 -2.83 -4.34
CA TYR A 18 -5.72 -3.07 -5.78
C TYR A 18 -4.80 -4.26 -6.02
N ASN A 19 -4.19 -4.82 -4.98
CA ASN A 19 -3.17 -5.85 -5.11
C ASN A 19 -3.70 -7.20 -5.60
N HIS A 20 -5.01 -7.45 -5.49
CA HIS A 20 -5.68 -8.64 -5.99
C HIS A 20 -7.17 -8.39 -6.25
N MET A 21 -7.83 -9.34 -6.88
CA MET A 21 -9.29 -9.40 -7.02
C MET A 21 -9.82 -10.65 -6.33
N TYR A 22 -11.07 -10.58 -5.86
CA TYR A 22 -11.73 -11.71 -5.19
C TYR A 22 -11.74 -13.00 -6.05
N ARG A 23 -11.89 -12.84 -7.37
CA ARG A 23 -11.82 -13.95 -8.34
C ARG A 23 -11.04 -13.55 -9.57
N TYR A 24 -10.38 -14.54 -10.19
CA TYR A 24 -9.73 -14.34 -11.48
C TYR A 24 -10.73 -14.00 -12.59
N GLU A 25 -11.90 -14.66 -12.59
CA GLU A 25 -13.03 -14.35 -13.48
C GLU A 25 -13.71 -13.06 -13.04
N ASN A 26 -13.08 -11.93 -13.36
CA ASN A 26 -13.59 -10.59 -13.06
C ASN A 26 -13.67 -9.74 -14.34
N VAL A 27 -14.24 -8.56 -14.22
CA VAL A 27 -14.45 -7.66 -15.36
C VAL A 27 -13.15 -7.32 -16.09
N LEU A 28 -12.04 -7.15 -15.40
CA LEU A 28 -10.76 -6.79 -16.01
C LEU A 28 -10.22 -7.96 -16.85
N ASN A 29 -10.19 -9.17 -16.28
CA ASN A 29 -9.70 -10.34 -16.97
C ASN A 29 -10.64 -10.81 -18.09
N ASN A 30 -11.95 -10.62 -17.93
CA ASN A 30 -12.93 -10.92 -18.98
C ASN A 30 -12.84 -9.93 -20.17
N THR A 31 -12.37 -8.69 -19.91
CA THR A 31 -12.19 -7.68 -20.96
C THR A 31 -10.88 -7.87 -21.71
N VAL A 32 -9.78 -8.09 -20.99
CA VAL A 32 -8.45 -8.34 -21.56
C VAL A 32 -7.80 -9.50 -20.79
N PRO A 33 -8.02 -10.74 -21.24
CA PRO A 33 -7.47 -11.91 -20.58
C PRO A 33 -5.95 -11.82 -20.38
N ASP A 34 -5.48 -12.28 -19.22
CA ASP A 34 -4.06 -12.40 -18.86
C ASP A 34 -3.26 -11.08 -18.81
N TYR A 35 -3.93 -9.93 -18.96
CA TYR A 35 -3.23 -8.65 -18.94
C TYR A 35 -3.07 -8.06 -17.54
N PHE A 36 -4.08 -8.13 -16.69
CA PHE A 36 -4.10 -7.40 -15.41
C PHE A 36 -3.49 -8.17 -14.24
N PHE A 37 -3.19 -9.45 -14.42
CA PHE A 37 -2.65 -10.30 -13.36
C PHE A 37 -1.29 -10.86 -13.73
N ARG A 38 -0.38 -10.94 -12.75
CA ARG A 38 0.93 -11.55 -12.90
C ARG A 38 0.80 -13.06 -12.98
N GLN A 39 1.65 -13.67 -13.77
CA GLN A 39 1.70 -15.12 -13.98
C GLN A 39 3.10 -15.65 -13.68
N ASN A 40 3.16 -16.88 -13.22
CA ASN A 40 4.37 -17.67 -13.12
C ASN A 40 4.82 -18.14 -14.52
N GLU A 41 6.02 -18.69 -14.62
CA GLU A 41 6.56 -19.20 -15.91
C GLU A 41 5.70 -20.29 -16.55
N ASP A 42 4.98 -21.05 -15.74
CA ASP A 42 4.08 -22.13 -16.20
C ASP A 42 2.69 -21.63 -16.62
N GLY A 43 2.46 -20.31 -16.58
CA GLY A 43 1.18 -19.68 -16.91
C GLY A 43 0.16 -19.69 -15.76
N SER A 44 0.46 -20.29 -14.61
CA SER A 44 -0.38 -20.17 -13.43
C SER A 44 -0.34 -18.76 -12.85
N LEU A 45 -1.38 -18.37 -12.10
CA LEU A 45 -1.39 -17.04 -11.47
C LEU A 45 -0.35 -16.93 -10.36
N SER A 46 0.36 -15.81 -10.33
CA SER A 46 1.16 -15.43 -9.16
C SER A 46 0.25 -15.14 -7.97
N ASN A 47 0.72 -15.48 -6.77
CA ASN A 47 -0.05 -15.35 -5.53
C ASN A 47 0.69 -14.56 -4.45
N GLY A 48 1.36 -13.49 -4.82
CA GLY A 48 2.03 -12.58 -3.88
C GLY A 48 1.09 -11.95 -2.86
N SER A 49 -0.20 -11.86 -3.18
CA SER A 49 -1.23 -11.39 -2.25
C SER A 49 -1.61 -12.43 -1.17
N GLY A 50 -1.37 -13.72 -1.42
CA GLY A 50 -1.93 -14.81 -0.62
C GLY A 50 -3.43 -15.08 -0.86
N CYS A 51 -4.04 -14.38 -1.83
CA CYS A 51 -5.49 -14.44 -2.12
C CYS A 51 -5.80 -15.08 -3.48
N GLY A 52 -4.84 -15.77 -4.08
CA GLY A 52 -5.02 -16.55 -5.31
C GLY A 52 -4.69 -15.83 -6.62
N ASN A 53 -4.45 -14.54 -6.60
CA ASN A 53 -3.98 -13.78 -7.75
C ASN A 53 -3.23 -12.52 -7.30
N GLU A 54 -2.55 -11.87 -8.24
CA GLU A 54 -1.71 -10.71 -7.98
C GLU A 54 -1.82 -9.73 -9.15
N PHE A 55 -2.22 -8.49 -8.85
CA PHE A 55 -2.44 -7.45 -9.85
C PHE A 55 -1.11 -6.89 -10.39
N ALA A 56 -1.01 -6.76 -11.71
CA ALA A 56 0.19 -6.33 -12.42
C ALA A 56 0.28 -4.80 -12.53
N SER A 57 0.55 -4.10 -11.42
CA SER A 57 0.59 -2.64 -11.33
C SER A 57 1.56 -1.98 -12.30
N GLU A 58 2.65 -2.67 -12.68
CA GLU A 58 3.67 -2.20 -13.60
C GLU A 58 3.19 -2.09 -15.05
N ARG A 59 2.06 -2.73 -15.39
CA ARG A 59 1.49 -2.66 -16.74
C ARG A 59 0.74 -1.35 -16.96
N PRO A 60 0.90 -0.68 -18.11
CA PRO A 60 0.37 0.67 -18.33
C PRO A 60 -1.12 0.85 -18.04
N MET A 61 -1.98 -0.09 -18.50
CA MET A 61 -3.42 0.03 -18.26
C MET A 61 -3.83 -0.35 -16.85
N ALA A 62 -3.07 -1.22 -16.17
CA ALA A 62 -3.26 -1.54 -14.75
C ALA A 62 -2.92 -0.32 -13.88
N ARG A 63 -1.78 0.33 -14.13
CA ARG A 63 -1.40 1.60 -13.51
C ARG A 63 -2.45 2.69 -13.74
N LYS A 64 -2.90 2.82 -14.99
CA LYS A 64 -3.96 3.79 -15.33
C LYS A 64 -5.23 3.52 -14.53
N TYR A 65 -5.68 2.28 -14.45
CA TYR A 65 -6.85 1.90 -13.66
C TYR A 65 -6.73 2.32 -12.20
N MET A 66 -5.58 2.04 -11.57
CA MET A 66 -5.32 2.46 -10.19
C MET A 66 -5.38 3.98 -10.04
N ILE A 67 -4.65 4.72 -10.89
CA ILE A 67 -4.59 6.19 -10.81
C ILE A 67 -5.96 6.81 -11.06
N ASP A 68 -6.68 6.39 -12.10
CA ASP A 68 -8.02 6.91 -12.40
C ASP A 68 -8.97 6.67 -11.23
N SER A 69 -8.90 5.51 -10.59
CA SER A 69 -9.71 5.20 -9.41
C SER A 69 -9.37 6.12 -8.22
N LEU A 70 -8.09 6.34 -7.93
CA LEU A 70 -7.68 7.25 -6.85
C LEU A 70 -8.16 8.69 -7.10
N LEU A 71 -7.98 9.19 -8.33
CA LEU A 71 -8.43 10.52 -8.74
C LEU A 71 -9.96 10.64 -8.62
N TYR A 72 -10.71 9.63 -9.04
CA TYR A 72 -12.16 9.59 -8.92
C TYR A 72 -12.62 9.72 -7.46
N TRP A 73 -12.07 8.91 -6.56
CA TRP A 73 -12.41 8.97 -5.14
C TRP A 73 -12.01 10.28 -4.48
N ALA A 74 -10.87 10.85 -4.86
CA ALA A 74 -10.41 12.14 -4.35
C ALA A 74 -11.32 13.29 -4.82
N GLN A 75 -11.69 13.30 -6.10
CA GLN A 75 -12.47 14.41 -6.69
C GLN A 75 -13.97 14.33 -6.41
N GLU A 76 -14.57 13.14 -6.56
CA GLU A 76 -16.02 12.96 -6.43
C GLU A 76 -16.47 12.79 -4.98
N TYR A 77 -15.64 12.16 -4.16
CA TYR A 77 -15.99 11.87 -2.77
C TYR A 77 -15.16 12.65 -1.74
N HIS A 78 -14.19 13.42 -2.20
CA HIS A 78 -13.31 14.25 -1.36
C HIS A 78 -12.62 13.43 -0.27
N ILE A 79 -12.06 12.26 -0.65
CA ILE A 79 -11.28 11.40 0.25
C ILE A 79 -9.99 12.14 0.63
N ASP A 80 -9.65 12.18 1.92
CA ASP A 80 -8.50 12.90 2.47
C ASP A 80 -7.22 12.07 2.48
N GLY A 81 -7.31 10.79 2.20
CA GLY A 81 -6.13 9.92 2.11
C GLY A 81 -6.43 8.50 1.66
N PHE A 82 -5.37 7.80 1.29
CA PHE A 82 -5.41 6.42 0.84
C PHE A 82 -4.40 5.58 1.61
N ARG A 83 -4.86 4.48 2.18
CA ARG A 83 -4.02 3.44 2.77
C ARG A 83 -3.99 2.26 1.80
N PHE A 84 -2.79 1.87 1.35
CA PHE A 84 -2.60 0.78 0.41
C PHE A 84 -2.33 -0.53 1.14
N ASP A 85 -3.27 -1.45 1.01
CA ASP A 85 -3.11 -2.83 1.45
C ASP A 85 -1.99 -3.49 0.66
N LEU A 86 -1.11 -4.25 1.34
CA LEU A 86 0.03 -4.94 0.74
C LEU A 86 0.77 -4.08 -0.31
N MET A 87 1.15 -2.85 0.07
CA MET A 87 1.81 -1.90 -0.84
C MET A 87 3.09 -2.47 -1.46
N GLY A 88 3.74 -3.43 -0.77
CA GLY A 88 4.90 -4.14 -1.29
C GLY A 88 4.64 -4.95 -2.56
N LEU A 89 3.39 -5.12 -2.98
CA LEU A 89 3.03 -5.76 -4.26
C LEU A 89 2.95 -4.80 -5.44
N TYR A 90 3.04 -3.48 -5.20
CA TYR A 90 3.07 -2.49 -6.28
C TYR A 90 4.50 -2.10 -6.60
N ASP A 91 4.75 -1.75 -7.85
CA ASP A 91 6.02 -1.20 -8.26
C ASP A 91 6.18 0.27 -7.84
N VAL A 92 7.42 0.67 -7.54
CA VAL A 92 7.76 2.04 -7.13
C VAL A 92 7.29 3.08 -8.15
N ASP A 93 7.43 2.80 -9.46
CA ASP A 93 7.05 3.75 -10.50
C ASP A 93 5.54 4.03 -10.47
N THR A 94 4.71 2.99 -10.24
CA THR A 94 3.26 3.14 -10.11
C THR A 94 2.89 3.95 -8.88
N MET A 95 3.51 3.69 -7.73
CA MET A 95 3.25 4.44 -6.51
C MET A 95 3.65 5.91 -6.65
N ASN A 96 4.81 6.19 -7.23
CA ASN A 96 5.27 7.55 -7.49
C ASN A 96 4.37 8.27 -8.51
N ALA A 97 3.93 7.59 -9.57
CA ALA A 97 2.98 8.15 -10.55
C ALA A 97 1.62 8.45 -9.92
N ALA A 98 1.12 7.58 -9.05
CA ALA A 98 -0.12 7.82 -8.30
C ALA A 98 0.00 9.05 -7.39
N ARG A 99 1.13 9.18 -6.66
CA ARG A 99 1.39 10.36 -5.83
C ARG A 99 1.43 11.64 -6.66
N ALA A 100 2.15 11.62 -7.77
CA ALA A 100 2.25 12.78 -8.66
C ALA A 100 0.88 13.19 -9.24
N ALA A 101 0.04 12.22 -9.59
CA ALA A 101 -1.31 12.48 -10.09
C ALA A 101 -2.21 13.11 -9.02
N LEU A 102 -2.16 12.62 -7.78
CA LEU A 102 -2.87 13.21 -6.66
C LEU A 102 -2.36 14.63 -6.37
N ASP A 103 -1.05 14.86 -6.36
CA ASP A 103 -0.44 16.18 -6.11
C ASP A 103 -0.86 17.23 -7.15
N ALA A 104 -1.21 16.82 -8.36
CA ALA A 104 -1.68 17.70 -9.43
C ALA A 104 -3.11 18.20 -9.23
N LEU A 105 -3.89 17.59 -8.34
CA LEU A 105 -5.24 18.06 -8.00
C LEU A 105 -5.20 19.36 -7.17
N PRO A 106 -6.20 20.23 -7.28
CA PRO A 106 -6.37 21.31 -6.31
C PRO A 106 -6.48 20.78 -4.89
N GLY A 107 -5.59 21.22 -3.99
CA GLY A 107 -5.51 20.68 -2.62
C GLY A 107 -4.93 19.25 -2.52
N GLY A 108 -4.52 18.66 -3.63
CA GLY A 108 -4.05 17.27 -3.69
C GLY A 108 -2.81 16.97 -2.85
N ARG A 109 -2.02 18.01 -2.55
CA ARG A 109 -0.87 17.87 -1.64
C ARG A 109 -1.26 17.58 -0.19
N ASP A 110 -2.49 17.85 0.20
CA ASP A 110 -2.99 17.55 1.54
C ASP A 110 -3.56 16.12 1.65
N ILE A 111 -3.74 15.43 0.50
CA ILE A 111 -4.19 14.04 0.47
C ILE A 111 -3.07 13.13 0.97
N LEU A 112 -3.34 12.40 2.04
CA LEU A 112 -2.40 11.44 2.60
C LEU A 112 -2.28 10.20 1.68
N MET A 113 -1.06 9.66 1.59
CA MET A 113 -0.80 8.42 0.86
C MET A 113 0.22 7.57 1.63
N TYR A 114 -0.18 6.37 2.04
CA TYR A 114 0.69 5.46 2.78
C TYR A 114 0.22 4.01 2.62
N GLY A 115 1.05 3.05 3.02
CA GLY A 115 0.65 1.66 2.91
C GLY A 115 1.54 0.67 3.65
N GLU A 116 1.21 -0.59 3.48
CA GLU A 116 1.92 -1.72 4.07
C GLU A 116 3.13 -2.10 3.21
N PRO A 117 4.37 -1.94 3.71
CA PRO A 117 5.57 -2.19 2.91
C PRO A 117 5.96 -3.67 2.87
N TRP A 118 4.99 -4.58 2.80
CA TRP A 118 5.16 -6.02 2.72
C TRP A 118 4.20 -6.66 1.74
N GLN A 119 4.35 -7.98 1.57
CA GLN A 119 3.58 -8.85 0.69
C GLN A 119 2.93 -9.97 1.52
N GLY A 120 1.94 -10.66 0.94
CA GLY A 120 1.34 -11.85 1.54
C GLY A 120 2.13 -13.14 1.24
N GLY A 121 2.89 -13.15 0.14
CA GLY A 121 3.70 -14.29 -0.33
C GLY A 121 4.75 -13.86 -1.34
N GLY A 122 5.33 -14.80 -2.07
CA GLY A 122 6.28 -14.48 -3.15
C GLY A 122 5.59 -13.82 -4.34
N SER A 123 6.15 -12.73 -4.85
CA SER A 123 5.63 -11.98 -5.99
C SER A 123 6.40 -12.27 -7.27
N GLN A 124 5.72 -12.18 -8.42
CA GLN A 124 6.31 -12.16 -9.76
C GLN A 124 6.52 -10.73 -10.29
N LEU A 125 6.59 -9.76 -9.41
CA LEU A 125 6.98 -8.39 -9.76
C LEU A 125 8.49 -8.32 -10.04
N HIS A 126 8.87 -8.21 -11.31
CA HIS A 126 10.27 -8.08 -11.74
C HIS A 126 10.70 -6.60 -11.85
N ARG A 127 10.31 -5.79 -10.86
CA ARG A 127 10.62 -4.38 -10.72
C ARG A 127 10.90 -4.05 -9.26
N TYR A 128 11.34 -2.83 -8.97
CA TYR A 128 11.47 -2.37 -7.59
C TYR A 128 10.10 -2.29 -6.91
N GLU A 129 9.94 -3.07 -5.88
CA GLU A 129 8.73 -3.15 -5.05
C GLU A 129 8.64 -1.94 -4.12
N ALA A 130 7.44 -1.44 -3.87
CA ALA A 130 7.19 -0.34 -2.93
C ALA A 130 7.24 -0.85 -1.47
N ASN A 131 8.40 -1.33 -1.06
CA ASN A 131 8.67 -1.93 0.24
C ASN A 131 9.79 -1.20 1.00
N LYS A 132 10.12 -1.65 2.20
CA LYS A 132 11.17 -1.05 3.03
C LYS A 132 12.54 -1.01 2.35
N ALA A 133 12.91 -2.02 1.58
CA ALA A 133 14.22 -2.10 0.93
C ALA A 133 14.40 -1.01 -0.13
N ASN A 134 13.31 -0.55 -0.72
CA ASN A 134 13.30 0.45 -1.79
C ASN A 134 12.71 1.80 -1.33
N LEU A 135 12.62 2.04 -0.02
CA LEU A 135 12.01 3.25 0.55
C LEU A 135 12.62 4.55 -0.03
N ALA A 136 13.93 4.58 -0.23
CA ALA A 136 14.63 5.73 -0.80
C ALA A 136 14.24 6.04 -2.26
N MET A 137 13.57 5.13 -2.94
CA MET A 137 13.07 5.31 -4.32
C MET A 137 11.61 5.81 -4.36
N LEU A 138 10.89 5.68 -3.24
CA LEU A 138 9.54 6.22 -3.12
C LEU A 138 9.61 7.74 -2.93
N ASN A 139 8.59 8.42 -3.46
CA ASN A 139 8.41 9.84 -3.19
C ASN A 139 8.30 10.06 -1.66
N GLU A 140 8.95 11.10 -1.13
CA GLU A 140 8.98 11.44 0.30
C GLU A 140 7.60 11.64 0.95
N ARG A 141 6.57 11.84 0.12
CA ARG A 141 5.18 12.01 0.54
C ARG A 141 4.37 10.71 0.53
N ILE A 142 5.03 9.57 0.35
CA ILE A 142 4.44 8.24 0.50
C ILE A 142 4.93 7.63 1.80
N GLY A 143 4.05 7.54 2.79
CA GLY A 143 4.34 6.92 4.08
C GLY A 143 4.32 5.40 4.02
N ILE A 144 5.00 4.77 4.96
CA ILE A 144 4.92 3.32 5.17
C ILE A 144 4.65 3.00 6.63
N PHE A 145 3.97 1.90 6.89
CA PHE A 145 3.90 1.38 8.25
C PHE A 145 5.27 0.92 8.73
N CYS A 146 5.60 1.27 9.97
CA CYS A 146 6.84 0.87 10.61
C CYS A 146 6.59 -0.29 11.59
N ASP A 147 6.69 -1.52 11.09
CA ASP A 147 6.57 -2.72 11.91
C ASP A 147 7.72 -2.85 12.91
N ASP A 148 8.94 -2.37 12.59
CA ASP A 148 10.06 -2.36 13.54
C ASP A 148 9.74 -1.55 14.80
N THR A 149 9.12 -0.36 14.63
CA THR A 149 8.68 0.47 15.76
C THR A 149 7.55 -0.19 16.54
N ARG A 150 6.56 -0.73 15.82
CA ARG A 150 5.45 -1.46 16.43
C ARG A 150 5.97 -2.61 17.30
N ASP A 151 6.86 -3.43 16.75
CA ASP A 151 7.37 -4.62 17.43
C ASP A 151 8.36 -4.25 18.55
N ALA A 152 9.11 -3.15 18.39
CA ALA A 152 9.93 -2.62 19.48
C ALA A 152 9.10 -2.16 20.69
N ILE A 153 7.94 -1.57 20.46
CA ILE A 153 7.03 -1.11 21.52
C ILE A 153 6.22 -2.26 22.10
N LYS A 154 5.53 -2.99 21.25
CA LYS A 154 4.52 -4.01 21.62
C LYS A 154 5.13 -5.39 21.84
N GLY A 155 6.20 -5.73 21.11
CA GLY A 155 6.69 -7.10 20.94
C GLY A 155 6.23 -7.75 19.64
N GLY A 156 6.71 -8.93 19.33
CA GLY A 156 6.47 -9.64 18.08
C GLY A 156 4.99 -9.89 17.83
N CYS A 157 4.47 -9.45 16.68
CA CYS A 157 3.06 -9.63 16.32
C CYS A 157 2.66 -11.09 16.12
N PHE A 158 3.60 -11.92 15.69
CA PHE A 158 3.38 -13.34 15.37
C PHE A 158 3.89 -14.28 16.45
N ASN A 159 4.57 -13.75 17.48
CA ASN A 159 5.13 -14.53 18.57
C ASN A 159 4.86 -13.85 19.92
N ALA A 160 3.86 -14.31 20.63
CA ALA A 160 3.47 -13.77 21.94
C ALA A 160 4.58 -13.91 23.03
N ARG A 161 5.68 -14.64 22.75
CA ARG A 161 6.82 -14.78 23.67
C ARG A 161 7.93 -13.77 23.40
N GLU A 162 7.78 -12.91 22.41
CA GLU A 162 8.73 -11.84 22.11
C GLU A 162 8.23 -10.53 22.69
N PRO A 163 8.63 -10.18 23.94
CA PRO A 163 8.17 -8.95 24.58
C PRO A 163 8.77 -7.70 23.92
N GLY A 164 8.02 -6.61 23.90
CA GLY A 164 8.48 -5.28 23.52
C GLY A 164 8.83 -4.41 24.74
N TYR A 165 9.13 -3.14 24.47
CA TYR A 165 9.44 -2.16 25.52
C TYR A 165 8.32 -2.03 26.55
N ALA A 166 7.07 -2.00 26.10
CA ALA A 166 5.90 -1.88 26.97
C ALA A 166 5.72 -3.10 27.91
N GLU A 167 6.33 -4.24 27.56
CA GLU A 167 6.33 -5.47 28.35
C GLU A 167 7.65 -5.69 29.12
N GLY A 168 8.50 -4.66 29.19
CA GLY A 168 9.69 -4.65 30.02
C GLY A 168 10.99 -5.12 29.35
N LYS A 169 11.08 -5.14 28.00
CA LYS A 169 12.33 -5.46 27.27
C LYS A 169 13.18 -4.20 27.08
N PRO A 170 14.28 -3.99 27.85
CA PRO A 170 15.02 -2.72 27.87
C PRO A 170 15.68 -2.37 26.52
N GLY A 171 16.12 -3.37 25.76
CA GLY A 171 16.82 -3.17 24.47
C GLY A 171 15.98 -2.57 23.37
N SER A 172 14.65 -2.58 23.51
CA SER A 172 13.72 -1.99 22.53
C SER A 172 13.62 -0.47 22.61
N PHE A 173 14.13 0.15 23.67
CA PHE A 173 14.08 1.61 23.87
C PHE A 173 14.76 2.40 22.74
N TRP A 174 15.90 1.93 22.28
CA TRP A 174 16.67 2.60 21.22
C TRP A 174 15.94 2.57 19.86
N ALA A 175 15.28 1.47 19.52
CA ALA A 175 14.49 1.38 18.28
C ALA A 175 13.31 2.37 18.34
N VAL A 176 12.66 2.55 19.49
CA VAL A 176 11.57 3.51 19.68
C VAL A 176 12.07 4.94 19.58
N SER A 177 13.24 5.27 20.18
CA SER A 177 13.77 6.65 20.17
C SER A 177 14.31 7.07 18.81
N TYR A 178 14.87 6.16 18.02
CA TYR A 178 15.36 6.48 16.66
C TYR A 178 14.23 6.83 15.69
N THR A 179 13.05 6.22 15.85
CA THR A 179 11.90 6.47 14.95
C THR A 179 11.25 7.82 15.22
N HIS A 180 11.39 8.38 16.42
CA HIS A 180 10.90 9.73 16.76
C HIS A 180 11.73 10.86 16.16
N LEU A 181 12.94 10.57 15.69
CA LEU A 181 13.86 11.58 15.12
C LEU A 181 13.84 11.61 13.58
N THR A 182 13.04 10.76 12.94
CA THR A 182 12.98 10.64 11.48
C THR A 182 11.62 11.02 10.87
N LEU A 183 10.72 11.58 11.67
CA LEU A 183 9.43 12.12 11.21
C LEU A 183 9.52 13.63 11.01
#